data_75484f87077827690b01f7293c2afbc0
#
_entry.id   75484f87077827690b01f7293c2afbc0
#
_cell.length_a   1.000
_cell.length_b   1.000
_cell.length_c   1.000
_cell.angle_alpha   90.00
_cell.angle_beta   90.00
_cell.angle_gamma   90.00
#
_symmetry.space_group_name_H-M   'P 1'
#
loop_
_entity.id
_entity.type
_entity.pdbx_description
1 polymer ?
#
loop_
_entity_poly.entity_id
_entity_poly.type
_entity_poly.pdbx_seq_one_letter_code
_entity_poly.pdbx_strand_id
1 'polypeptide(L)'
;MSLYLGLDSSTQSLSAILLEVDGKRRRVAFESSIVFDEAFPHYGTSHGVLPDSDPATAASPPLLWVEALDLMMTKLVESGLPLGQLAAVSGSAQQHGSVYLNAGASSALASLDPGRPLVDQIGGIFSRQVSPIWMDSSTGAECRAIAAAVGGDDTLARHTGSRAFERFTGPQIRKFATHEPEAYARTDRIHLVSSFLASLLAGRHAPIDPGDGSGMNLMDLALSTWWDAATSATAPGLRAKLPELAPASSVVGPLASYWQVKHGFPAARVVVWSGDNPCSLIGTGLVREGRLAVSLGTSDTVFGLMQEPRVDTTGTGHVFGSPTGAYMGLTCFKNGSLAREHIRDEFHLSWPEFSRILAATPPGNGGRVFLPWYEPEITPDVPTAGVHRYGLQPGDRDGHVRGVIEAQMLSMAIHSAWMGVAVDTIHATGGASANREILQVMADVFNAEVYQFEVGNSASLGAALRAAEADAESDHAPVSWEEIVHGLADPVATSRIAPNSTAAALYANMRAVYSACEAHALGRGPVPAIGNVAVGMSDD
;
A
#
# COMPACT_ATOMS: atom_id res chain seq x y z
N MET A 1 -9.89 -24.61 18.36
CA MET A 1 -10.45 -23.58 17.48
C MET A 1 -10.08 -22.23 18.08
N SER A 2 -9.42 -21.37 17.32
CA SER A 2 -9.04 -20.01 17.72
C SER A 2 -9.59 -19.00 16.73
N LEU A 3 -9.90 -17.79 17.19
CA LEU A 3 -10.36 -16.69 16.37
C LEU A 3 -9.29 -15.60 16.34
N TYR A 4 -9.09 -14.99 15.17
CA TYR A 4 -8.13 -13.92 14.92
C TYR A 4 -8.81 -12.76 14.22
N LEU A 5 -8.77 -11.58 14.82
CA LEU A 5 -9.40 -10.38 14.28
C LEU A 5 -8.36 -9.53 13.55
N GLY A 6 -8.64 -9.21 12.30
CA GLY A 6 -7.93 -8.21 11.51
C GLY A 6 -8.83 -7.01 11.24
N LEU A 7 -8.33 -5.83 11.54
CA LEU A 7 -8.99 -4.55 11.29
C LEU A 7 -8.21 -3.78 10.23
N ASP A 8 -8.88 -2.94 9.43
CA ASP A 8 -8.24 -2.03 8.50
C ASP A 8 -8.94 -0.67 8.50
N SER A 9 -8.23 0.36 8.96
CA SER A 9 -8.72 1.75 8.93
C SER A 9 -8.18 2.46 7.69
N SER A 10 -8.91 2.33 6.59
CA SER A 10 -8.62 3.04 5.34
C SER A 10 -9.02 4.52 5.42
N THR A 11 -8.93 5.24 4.31
CA THR A 11 -9.34 6.66 4.26
C THR A 11 -10.83 6.86 4.46
N GLN A 12 -11.65 5.95 3.93
CA GLN A 12 -13.11 6.12 3.85
C GLN A 12 -13.90 5.15 4.73
N SER A 13 -13.24 4.14 5.29
CA SER A 13 -13.92 3.07 6.02
C SER A 13 -13.02 2.39 7.06
N LEU A 14 -13.66 1.73 8.01
CA LEU A 14 -13.04 0.71 8.86
C LEU A 14 -13.63 -0.65 8.47
N SER A 15 -12.76 -1.55 8.03
CA SER A 15 -13.13 -2.93 7.69
C SER A 15 -12.61 -3.92 8.73
N ALA A 16 -13.30 -5.04 8.88
CA ALA A 16 -12.93 -6.12 9.79
C ALA A 16 -13.06 -7.49 9.13
N ILE A 17 -12.10 -8.36 9.37
CA ILE A 17 -12.15 -9.80 9.06
C ILE A 17 -11.88 -10.58 10.34
N LEU A 18 -12.75 -11.55 10.67
CA LEU A 18 -12.50 -12.52 11.71
C LEU A 18 -12.21 -13.88 11.08
N LEU A 19 -11.01 -14.37 11.30
CA LEU A 19 -10.59 -15.70 10.89
C LEU A 19 -10.90 -16.72 11.97
N GLU A 20 -11.45 -17.87 11.57
CA GLU A 20 -11.54 -19.07 12.37
C GLU A 20 -10.47 -20.06 11.94
N VAL A 21 -9.65 -20.50 12.87
CA VAL A 21 -8.61 -21.50 12.65
C VAL A 21 -8.86 -22.70 13.57
N ASP A 22 -9.04 -23.88 12.97
CA ASP A 22 -9.25 -25.16 13.66
C ASP A 22 -8.35 -26.23 13.05
N GLY A 23 -7.18 -26.41 13.62
CA GLY A 23 -6.12 -27.21 13.01
C GLY A 23 -5.70 -26.65 11.65
N LYS A 24 -5.90 -27.46 10.59
CA LYS A 24 -5.61 -27.03 9.21
C LYS A 24 -6.77 -26.33 8.52
N ARG A 25 -7.95 -26.32 9.12
CA ARG A 25 -9.14 -25.66 8.55
C ARG A 25 -9.09 -24.17 8.90
N ARG A 26 -9.17 -23.36 7.89
CA ARG A 26 -9.18 -21.89 8.00
C ARG A 26 -10.34 -21.35 7.18
N ARG A 27 -11.05 -20.38 7.75
CA ARG A 27 -12.13 -19.69 7.02
C ARG A 27 -12.35 -18.28 7.57
N VAL A 28 -12.85 -17.42 6.74
CA VAL A 28 -13.42 -16.13 7.16
C VAL A 28 -14.77 -16.42 7.81
N ALA A 29 -14.89 -16.13 9.11
CA ALA A 29 -16.10 -16.33 9.89
C ALA A 29 -16.98 -15.07 9.95
N PHE A 30 -16.36 -13.88 9.78
CA PHE A 30 -17.05 -12.60 9.75
C PHE A 30 -16.28 -11.64 8.87
N GLU A 31 -17.04 -10.82 8.15
CA GLU A 31 -16.55 -9.70 7.36
C GLU A 31 -17.55 -8.55 7.48
N SER A 32 -17.05 -7.34 7.73
CA SER A 32 -17.87 -6.13 7.82
C SER A 32 -17.06 -4.90 7.47
N SER A 33 -17.75 -3.86 7.02
CA SER A 33 -17.16 -2.55 6.79
C SER A 33 -18.10 -1.46 7.31
N ILE A 34 -17.52 -0.35 7.76
CA ILE A 34 -18.20 0.86 8.20
C ILE A 34 -17.68 2.00 7.32
N VAL A 35 -18.54 2.53 6.45
CA VAL A 35 -18.24 3.72 5.64
C VAL A 35 -18.39 4.94 6.54
N PHE A 36 -17.33 5.75 6.64
CA PHE A 36 -17.27 6.85 7.63
C PHE A 36 -18.31 7.92 7.41
N ASP A 37 -18.48 8.40 6.18
CA ASP A 37 -19.42 9.49 5.89
C ASP A 37 -20.87 9.08 6.10
N GLU A 38 -21.19 7.79 5.94
CA GLU A 38 -22.52 7.24 6.18
C GLU A 38 -22.80 7.05 7.67
N ALA A 39 -21.82 6.49 8.40
CA ALA A 39 -21.98 6.18 9.82
C ALA A 39 -21.82 7.41 10.73
N PHE A 40 -20.97 8.37 10.33
CA PHE A 40 -20.57 9.51 11.17
C PHE A 40 -20.66 10.85 10.44
N PRO A 41 -21.84 11.22 9.87
CA PRO A 41 -21.99 12.45 9.09
C PRO A 41 -21.72 13.74 9.90
N HIS A 42 -21.74 13.65 11.23
CA HIS A 42 -21.46 14.78 12.12
C HIS A 42 -20.02 15.29 12.08
N TYR A 43 -19.06 14.50 11.55
CA TYR A 43 -17.69 14.97 11.31
C TYR A 43 -17.58 15.88 10.08
N GLY A 44 -18.58 15.88 9.18
CA GLY A 44 -18.59 16.72 7.99
C GLY A 44 -17.53 16.37 6.95
N THR A 45 -17.07 15.11 6.95
CA THR A 45 -16.09 14.61 5.97
C THR A 45 -16.77 14.29 4.64
N SER A 46 -15.98 14.34 3.56
CA SER A 46 -16.33 13.80 2.26
C SER A 46 -15.26 12.79 1.85
N HIS A 47 -15.65 11.54 1.61
CA HIS A 47 -14.73 10.43 1.42
C HIS A 47 -13.72 10.27 2.57
N GLY A 48 -14.17 10.54 3.82
CA GLY A 48 -13.34 10.47 5.02
C GLY A 48 -12.40 11.66 5.23
N VAL A 49 -12.45 12.69 4.38
CA VAL A 49 -11.55 13.85 4.39
C VAL A 49 -12.32 15.12 4.76
N LEU A 50 -11.75 15.93 5.62
CA LEU A 50 -12.31 17.25 5.96
C LEU A 50 -12.18 18.20 4.76
N PRO A 51 -13.18 19.06 4.49
CA PRO A 51 -13.05 20.11 3.49
C PRO A 51 -11.98 21.12 3.90
N ASP A 52 -11.12 21.50 2.97
CA ASP A 52 -10.14 22.58 3.16
C ASP A 52 -10.17 23.54 1.97
N SER A 53 -9.77 24.80 2.18
CA SER A 53 -9.66 25.81 1.13
C SER A 53 -8.41 25.63 0.28
N ASP A 54 -7.37 24.98 0.80
CA ASP A 54 -6.18 24.60 0.07
C ASP A 54 -6.35 23.18 -0.49
N PRO A 55 -6.44 22.98 -1.80
CA PRO A 55 -6.61 21.67 -2.41
C PRO A 55 -5.41 20.73 -2.20
N ALA A 56 -4.27 21.25 -1.76
CA ALA A 56 -3.10 20.43 -1.41
C ALA A 56 -3.18 19.86 0.00
N THR A 57 -4.04 20.41 0.86
CA THR A 57 -4.22 19.96 2.25
C THR A 57 -5.26 18.85 2.31
N ALA A 58 -4.94 17.77 3.00
CA ALA A 58 -5.88 16.69 3.28
C ALA A 58 -5.71 16.17 4.72
N ALA A 59 -6.79 16.20 5.48
CA ALA A 59 -6.80 15.79 6.88
C ALA A 59 -8.11 15.09 7.26
N SER A 60 -8.06 14.27 8.31
CA SER A 60 -9.23 13.61 8.91
C SER A 60 -9.27 13.87 10.41
N PRO A 61 -10.45 13.89 11.03
CA PRO A 61 -10.57 14.00 12.49
C PRO A 61 -10.20 12.67 13.14
N PRO A 62 -9.22 12.61 14.07
CA PRO A 62 -8.83 11.34 14.68
C PRO A 62 -9.94 10.69 15.52
N LEU A 63 -10.90 11.46 16.02
CA LEU A 63 -12.06 10.93 16.74
C LEU A 63 -13.00 10.09 15.87
N LEU A 64 -13.03 10.34 14.56
CA LEU A 64 -13.76 9.52 13.60
C LEU A 64 -13.29 8.06 13.63
N TRP A 65 -11.98 7.82 13.67
CA TRP A 65 -11.42 6.47 13.77
C TRP A 65 -11.72 5.81 15.11
N VAL A 66 -11.83 6.60 16.18
CA VAL A 66 -12.19 6.13 17.52
C VAL A 66 -13.62 5.64 17.57
N GLU A 67 -14.57 6.41 17.03
CA GLU A 67 -15.98 6.02 16.96
C GLU A 67 -16.17 4.80 16.05
N ALA A 68 -15.45 4.76 14.92
CA ALA A 68 -15.49 3.63 14.00
C ALA A 68 -14.99 2.34 14.66
N LEU A 69 -13.91 2.42 15.45
CA LEU A 69 -13.40 1.27 16.19
C LEU A 69 -14.43 0.77 17.21
N ASP A 70 -15.03 1.66 18.03
CA ASP A 70 -16.02 1.28 19.05
C ASP A 70 -17.28 0.67 18.40
N LEU A 71 -17.74 1.23 17.28
CA LEU A 71 -18.88 0.69 16.52
C LEU A 71 -18.54 -0.68 15.88
N MET A 72 -17.35 -0.88 15.34
CA MET A 72 -16.95 -2.16 14.75
C MET A 72 -16.88 -3.25 15.81
N MET A 73 -16.35 -2.96 17.00
CA MET A 73 -16.33 -3.91 18.11
C MET A 73 -17.74 -4.26 18.59
N THR A 74 -18.67 -3.31 18.57
CA THR A 74 -20.09 -3.55 18.83
C THR A 74 -20.71 -4.49 17.81
N LYS A 75 -20.52 -4.22 16.50
CA LYS A 75 -21.01 -5.07 15.41
C LYS A 75 -20.47 -6.51 15.50
N LEU A 76 -19.21 -6.65 15.91
CA LEU A 76 -18.62 -7.96 16.10
C LEU A 76 -19.33 -8.76 17.21
N VAL A 77 -19.68 -8.12 18.32
CA VAL A 77 -20.46 -8.75 19.39
C VAL A 77 -21.88 -9.12 18.91
N GLU A 78 -22.52 -8.24 18.17
CA GLU A 78 -23.86 -8.48 17.60
C GLU A 78 -23.90 -9.62 16.59
N SER A 79 -22.76 -10.03 16.02
CA SER A 79 -22.67 -11.17 15.11
C SER A 79 -23.03 -12.51 15.76
N GLY A 80 -23.01 -12.60 17.08
CA GLY A 80 -23.31 -13.83 17.83
C GLY A 80 -22.23 -14.92 17.72
N LEU A 81 -21.05 -14.60 17.17
CA LEU A 81 -19.94 -15.54 17.09
C LEU A 81 -19.32 -15.83 18.46
N PRO A 82 -18.63 -16.96 18.63
CA PRO A 82 -18.07 -17.38 19.93
C PRO A 82 -16.80 -16.58 20.28
N LEU A 83 -16.94 -15.26 20.48
CA LEU A 83 -15.84 -14.33 20.69
C LEU A 83 -14.98 -14.62 21.94
N GLY A 84 -15.46 -15.46 22.86
CA GLY A 84 -14.64 -15.98 23.96
C GLY A 84 -13.40 -16.77 23.50
N GLN A 85 -13.33 -17.13 22.22
CA GLN A 85 -12.20 -17.83 21.59
C GLN A 85 -11.27 -16.89 20.81
N LEU A 86 -11.46 -15.55 20.90
CA LEU A 86 -10.58 -14.57 20.29
C LEU A 86 -9.19 -14.65 20.95
N ALA A 87 -8.21 -15.12 20.19
CA ALA A 87 -6.84 -15.31 20.67
C ALA A 87 -6.01 -14.03 20.48
N ALA A 88 -6.12 -13.40 19.31
CA ALA A 88 -5.38 -12.17 19.03
C ALA A 88 -6.14 -11.24 18.07
N VAL A 89 -5.76 -9.96 18.13
CA VAL A 89 -6.21 -8.90 17.23
C VAL A 89 -5.00 -8.14 16.71
N SER A 90 -4.97 -7.88 15.41
CA SER A 90 -4.04 -6.96 14.78
C SER A 90 -4.80 -6.04 13.83
N GLY A 91 -4.09 -5.10 13.20
CA GLY A 91 -4.72 -4.20 12.27
C GLY A 91 -3.77 -3.61 11.27
N SER A 92 -4.38 -2.93 10.31
CA SER A 92 -3.75 -2.02 9.37
C SER A 92 -4.45 -0.67 9.39
N ALA A 93 -3.77 0.33 8.90
CA ALA A 93 -4.37 1.64 8.65
C ALA A 93 -3.73 2.29 7.43
N GLN A 94 -4.43 3.32 6.88
CA GLN A 94 -3.87 4.15 5.82
C GLN A 94 -2.47 4.61 6.19
N GLN A 95 -1.48 4.34 5.32
CA GLN A 95 -0.09 4.73 5.59
C GLN A 95 0.06 6.26 5.66
N HIS A 96 1.12 6.70 6.35
CA HIS A 96 1.56 8.10 6.47
C HIS A 96 0.69 8.99 7.37
N GLY A 97 -0.59 8.67 7.58
CA GLY A 97 -1.47 9.44 8.46
C GLY A 97 -0.95 9.46 9.90
N SER A 98 -0.98 10.63 10.57
CA SER A 98 -0.37 10.79 11.89
C SER A 98 -1.27 11.46 12.92
N VAL A 99 -1.16 11.03 14.17
CA VAL A 99 -1.97 11.46 15.32
C VAL A 99 -1.06 12.03 16.40
N TYR A 100 -1.38 13.21 16.88
CA TYR A 100 -0.54 13.99 17.80
C TYR A 100 -1.18 14.04 19.17
N LEU A 101 -0.53 13.45 20.17
CA LEU A 101 -1.06 13.28 21.52
C LEU A 101 -0.29 14.11 22.53
N ASN A 102 -1.01 14.68 23.48
CA ASN A 102 -0.42 15.41 24.63
C ASN A 102 -0.04 14.46 25.78
N ALA A 103 0.61 14.99 26.81
CA ALA A 103 1.09 14.22 27.96
C ALA A 103 -0.03 13.53 28.78
N GLY A 104 -1.28 13.92 28.61
CA GLY A 104 -2.43 13.26 29.25
C GLY A 104 -2.82 11.92 28.63
N ALA A 105 -2.32 11.63 27.43
CA ALA A 105 -2.73 10.44 26.68
C ALA A 105 -2.43 9.12 27.39
N SER A 106 -1.23 8.99 28.00
CA SER A 106 -0.85 7.76 28.72
C SER A 106 -1.82 7.43 29.85
N SER A 107 -2.23 8.44 30.61
CA SER A 107 -3.19 8.26 31.72
C SER A 107 -4.60 7.95 31.18
N ALA A 108 -5.05 8.66 30.15
CA ALA A 108 -6.35 8.44 29.55
C ALA A 108 -6.50 7.02 28.99
N LEU A 109 -5.49 6.53 28.24
CA LEU A 109 -5.47 5.18 27.70
C LEU A 109 -5.51 4.11 28.81
N ALA A 110 -4.77 4.31 29.91
CA ALA A 110 -4.68 3.35 31.00
C ALA A 110 -5.94 3.30 31.88
N SER A 111 -6.82 4.30 31.82
CA SER A 111 -7.97 4.46 32.73
C SER A 111 -9.32 4.54 31.99
N LEU A 112 -9.44 3.91 30.83
CA LEU A 112 -10.71 3.89 30.07
C LEU A 112 -11.83 3.22 30.88
N ASP A 113 -12.93 3.94 31.05
CA ASP A 113 -14.14 3.51 31.77
C ASP A 113 -15.11 2.80 30.81
N PRO A 114 -15.39 1.49 31.00
CA PRO A 114 -16.30 0.75 30.12
C PRO A 114 -17.76 1.26 30.18
N GLY A 115 -18.13 2.05 31.19
CA GLY A 115 -19.46 2.64 31.34
C GLY A 115 -19.65 3.92 30.50
N ARG A 116 -18.64 4.42 29.81
CA ARG A 116 -18.68 5.68 29.05
C ARG A 116 -18.28 5.44 27.57
N PRO A 117 -18.84 6.23 26.62
CA PRO A 117 -18.37 6.18 25.24
C PRO A 117 -16.86 6.46 25.14
N LEU A 118 -16.16 5.73 24.26
CA LEU A 118 -14.71 5.88 24.11
C LEU A 118 -14.32 7.30 23.68
N VAL A 119 -15.05 7.86 22.72
CA VAL A 119 -14.82 9.19 22.17
C VAL A 119 -14.86 10.30 23.24
N ASP A 120 -15.75 10.20 24.23
CA ASP A 120 -15.88 11.19 25.31
C ASP A 120 -14.68 11.19 26.26
N GLN A 121 -13.91 10.11 26.29
CA GLN A 121 -12.82 9.93 27.24
C GLN A 121 -11.48 10.38 26.68
N ILE A 122 -11.35 10.37 25.34
CA ILE A 122 -10.06 10.65 24.68
C ILE A 122 -10.06 11.94 23.85
N GLY A 123 -11.19 12.65 23.74
CA GLY A 123 -11.25 13.91 22.98
C GLY A 123 -10.26 14.99 23.42
N GLY A 124 -9.88 14.98 24.70
CA GLY A 124 -8.92 15.94 25.29
C GLY A 124 -7.44 15.59 25.17
N ILE A 125 -7.09 14.43 24.59
CA ILE A 125 -5.68 14.01 24.53
C ILE A 125 -4.94 14.50 23.27
N PHE A 126 -5.61 15.10 22.29
CA PHE A 126 -4.99 15.55 21.07
C PHE A 126 -4.34 16.93 21.24
N SER A 127 -3.07 17.05 20.88
CA SER A 127 -2.35 18.34 20.78
C SER A 127 -2.59 19.01 19.42
N ARG A 128 -2.98 18.23 18.40
CA ARG A 128 -3.45 18.66 17.09
C ARG A 128 -4.79 17.99 16.83
N GLN A 129 -5.83 18.80 16.52
CA GLN A 129 -7.22 18.33 16.44
C GLN A 129 -7.54 17.59 15.15
N VAL A 130 -6.73 17.76 14.10
CA VAL A 130 -6.88 17.09 12.82
C VAL A 130 -5.59 16.38 12.46
N SER A 131 -5.72 15.23 11.84
CA SER A 131 -4.62 14.37 11.43
C SER A 131 -4.37 14.54 9.93
N PRO A 132 -3.17 14.93 9.49
CA PRO A 132 -2.84 14.87 8.07
C PRO A 132 -2.86 13.42 7.61
N ILE A 133 -3.30 13.19 6.37
CA ILE A 133 -3.40 11.88 5.76
C ILE A 133 -2.56 11.79 4.47
N TRP A 134 -2.42 10.61 3.91
CA TRP A 134 -1.59 10.35 2.73
C TRP A 134 -1.94 11.19 1.48
N MET A 135 -3.13 11.75 1.42
CA MET A 135 -3.57 12.62 0.31
C MET A 135 -3.02 14.05 0.41
N ASP A 136 -2.45 14.45 1.56
CA ASP A 136 -1.88 15.79 1.74
C ASP A 136 -0.59 15.93 0.93
N SER A 137 -0.58 16.90 0.01
CA SER A 137 0.53 17.23 -0.88
C SER A 137 1.15 18.59 -0.60
N SER A 138 0.86 19.18 0.56
CA SER A 138 1.20 20.57 0.88
C SER A 138 2.62 20.78 1.41
N THR A 139 3.43 19.74 1.58
CA THR A 139 4.73 19.78 2.29
C THR A 139 5.96 19.73 1.38
N GLY A 140 5.85 20.20 0.14
CA GLY A 140 6.98 20.16 -0.80
C GLY A 140 8.22 20.96 -0.35
N ALA A 141 8.03 22.06 0.41
CA ALA A 141 9.14 22.81 1.00
C ALA A 141 9.86 22.03 2.10
N GLU A 142 9.11 21.33 2.92
CA GLU A 142 9.60 20.47 4.02
C GLU A 142 10.37 19.27 3.48
N CYS A 143 9.89 18.66 2.39
CA CYS A 143 10.59 17.59 1.68
C CYS A 143 11.99 18.02 1.27
N ARG A 144 12.09 19.16 0.57
CA ARG A 144 13.39 19.72 0.13
C ARG A 144 14.30 20.05 1.31
N ALA A 145 13.74 20.60 2.39
CA ALA A 145 14.51 20.97 3.56
C ALA A 145 15.08 19.75 4.31
N ILE A 146 14.29 18.69 4.47
CA ILE A 146 14.76 17.43 5.10
C ILE A 146 15.84 16.79 4.21
N ALA A 147 15.56 16.63 2.91
CA ALA A 147 16.52 16.01 1.99
C ALA A 147 17.86 16.77 1.98
N ALA A 148 17.84 18.11 1.89
CA ALA A 148 19.05 18.92 1.94
C ALA A 148 19.84 18.75 3.25
N ALA A 149 19.14 18.66 4.38
CA ALA A 149 19.78 18.52 5.69
C ALA A 149 20.46 17.16 5.91
N VAL A 150 19.98 16.10 5.23
CA VAL A 150 20.57 14.75 5.35
C VAL A 150 21.54 14.40 4.21
N GLY A 151 21.83 15.34 3.32
CA GLY A 151 22.81 15.14 2.23
C GLY A 151 22.20 14.77 0.87
N GLY A 152 20.91 15.05 0.68
CA GLY A 152 20.18 14.89 -0.60
C GLY A 152 19.21 13.74 -0.65
N ASP A 153 18.38 13.73 -1.70
CA ASP A 153 17.33 12.74 -1.93
C ASP A 153 17.87 11.30 -1.98
N ASP A 154 19.02 11.10 -2.64
CA ASP A 154 19.63 9.76 -2.74
C ASP A 154 20.09 9.23 -1.38
N THR A 155 20.59 10.09 -0.51
CA THR A 155 20.98 9.69 0.85
C THR A 155 19.75 9.33 1.67
N LEU A 156 18.70 10.17 1.59
CA LEU A 156 17.43 9.90 2.26
C LEU A 156 16.83 8.57 1.79
N ALA A 157 16.77 8.35 0.47
CA ALA A 157 16.22 7.12 -0.11
C ALA A 157 17.01 5.87 0.33
N ARG A 158 18.34 5.92 0.35
CA ARG A 158 19.18 4.77 0.78
C ARG A 158 18.94 4.38 2.24
N HIS A 159 18.72 5.35 3.11
CA HIS A 159 18.44 5.08 4.52
C HIS A 159 16.99 4.69 4.77
N THR A 160 16.04 5.39 4.15
CA THR A 160 14.62 5.26 4.50
C THR A 160 13.77 4.49 3.48
N GLY A 161 14.36 4.05 2.36
CA GLY A 161 13.66 3.31 1.32
C GLY A 161 12.94 4.18 0.28
N SER A 162 12.87 5.50 0.47
CA SER A 162 12.17 6.43 -0.41
C SER A 162 12.79 7.81 -0.37
N ARG A 163 12.70 8.56 -1.47
CA ARG A 163 12.88 10.02 -1.43
C ARG A 163 11.83 10.65 -0.52
N ALA A 164 11.99 11.94 -0.21
CA ALA A 164 10.93 12.67 0.47
C ALA A 164 9.72 12.86 -0.46
N PHE A 165 8.54 12.55 0.07
CA PHE A 165 7.27 12.83 -0.57
C PHE A 165 6.37 13.61 0.39
N GLU A 166 5.54 14.50 -0.16
CA GLU A 166 4.70 15.41 0.61
C GLU A 166 3.80 14.68 1.61
N ARG A 167 3.27 13.52 1.20
CA ARG A 167 2.38 12.69 2.03
C ARG A 167 3.07 12.01 3.22
N PHE A 168 4.40 11.89 3.21
CA PHE A 168 5.11 11.16 4.27
C PHE A 168 5.10 11.91 5.60
N THR A 169 5.08 11.14 6.68
CA THR A 169 4.88 11.66 8.03
C THR A 169 5.99 12.63 8.47
N GLY A 170 7.24 12.41 8.06
CA GLY A 170 8.35 13.31 8.37
C GLY A 170 8.11 14.75 7.89
N PRO A 171 7.87 14.99 6.59
CA PRO A 171 7.49 16.31 6.07
C PRO A 171 6.27 16.91 6.75
N GLN A 172 5.23 16.12 7.05
CA GLN A 172 4.03 16.57 7.76
C GLN A 172 4.34 17.03 9.20
N ILE A 173 5.21 16.29 9.92
CA ILE A 173 5.67 16.70 11.27
C ILE A 173 6.48 17.99 11.19
N ARG A 174 7.36 18.13 10.18
CA ARG A 174 8.15 19.36 10.01
C ARG A 174 7.25 20.57 9.78
N LYS A 175 6.25 20.46 8.90
CA LYS A 175 5.25 21.51 8.67
C LYS A 175 4.55 21.88 9.98
N PHE A 176 4.05 20.91 10.72
CA PHE A 176 3.38 21.12 12.02
C PHE A 176 4.30 21.82 13.02
N ALA A 177 5.52 21.35 13.20
CA ALA A 177 6.48 21.95 14.14
C ALA A 177 6.87 23.39 13.77
N THR A 178 6.88 23.73 12.48
CA THR A 178 7.24 25.06 11.98
C THR A 178 6.06 26.03 12.07
N HIS A 179 4.86 25.61 11.72
CA HIS A 179 3.70 26.51 11.63
C HIS A 179 2.87 26.56 12.93
N GLU A 180 2.94 25.51 13.76
CA GLU A 180 2.21 25.41 15.02
C GLU A 180 3.15 25.05 16.19
N PRO A 181 4.23 25.83 16.44
CA PRO A 181 5.30 25.45 17.39
C PRO A 181 4.80 25.25 18.81
N GLU A 182 3.79 25.98 19.25
CA GLU A 182 3.21 25.82 20.59
C GLU A 182 2.42 24.50 20.73
N ALA A 183 1.67 24.10 19.69
CA ALA A 183 0.97 22.82 19.68
C ALA A 183 1.96 21.66 19.59
N TYR A 184 3.01 21.80 18.78
CA TYR A 184 4.10 20.83 18.71
C TYR A 184 4.83 20.69 20.07
N ALA A 185 5.07 21.79 20.76
CA ALA A 185 5.69 21.76 22.10
C ALA A 185 4.83 21.00 23.13
N ARG A 186 3.49 21.10 23.03
CA ARG A 186 2.55 20.35 23.89
C ARG A 186 2.39 18.89 23.48
N THR A 187 2.88 18.49 22.31
CA THR A 187 2.83 17.09 21.85
C THR A 187 3.83 16.25 22.64
N ASP A 188 3.35 15.17 23.23
CA ASP A 188 4.18 14.17 23.93
C ASP A 188 4.51 12.98 23.04
N ARG A 189 3.50 12.48 22.28
CA ARG A 189 3.65 11.34 21.36
C ARG A 189 3.05 11.65 20.01
N ILE A 190 3.72 11.15 18.96
CA ILE A 190 3.23 11.18 17.57
C ILE A 190 3.09 9.75 17.11
N HIS A 191 1.86 9.32 16.95
CA HIS A 191 1.52 8.00 16.42
C HIS A 191 1.19 8.07 14.93
N LEU A 192 1.30 6.94 14.24
CA LEU A 192 0.59 6.68 13.00
C LEU A 192 -0.85 6.27 13.32
N VAL A 193 -1.77 6.30 12.35
CA VAL A 193 -3.15 5.87 12.57
C VAL A 193 -3.19 4.44 13.09
N SER A 194 -2.35 3.56 12.54
CA SER A 194 -2.18 2.17 12.96
C SER A 194 -1.82 2.03 14.44
N SER A 195 -0.72 2.63 14.85
CA SER A 195 -0.25 2.52 16.24
C SER A 195 -1.14 3.27 17.24
N PHE A 196 -1.88 4.30 16.80
CA PHE A 196 -2.89 4.95 17.62
C PHE A 196 -4.06 4.01 17.92
N LEU A 197 -4.63 3.35 16.90
CA LEU A 197 -5.73 2.40 17.08
C LEU A 197 -5.30 1.17 17.89
N ALA A 198 -4.08 0.66 17.66
CA ALA A 198 -3.50 -0.39 18.50
C ALA A 198 -3.38 0.06 19.98
N SER A 199 -3.04 1.34 20.21
CA SER A 199 -2.95 1.90 21.56
C SER A 199 -4.30 1.93 22.28
N LEU A 200 -5.40 2.24 21.56
CA LEU A 200 -6.74 2.19 22.10
C LEU A 200 -7.17 0.77 22.50
N LEU A 201 -6.81 -0.21 21.68
CA LEU A 201 -7.10 -1.62 21.98
C LEU A 201 -6.32 -2.13 23.19
N ALA A 202 -5.05 -1.76 23.32
CA ALA A 202 -4.18 -2.23 24.41
C ALA A 202 -4.27 -1.37 25.69
N GLY A 203 -4.90 -0.20 25.65
CA GLY A 203 -4.95 0.74 26.79
C GLY A 203 -3.58 1.33 27.16
N ARG A 204 -2.65 1.37 26.21
CA ARG A 204 -1.29 1.91 26.36
C ARG A 204 -0.69 2.27 25.01
N HIS A 205 0.34 3.11 24.98
CA HIS A 205 1.04 3.42 23.73
C HIS A 205 1.59 2.15 23.09
N ALA A 206 1.18 1.91 21.84
CA ALA A 206 1.71 0.83 21.01
C ALA A 206 2.99 1.29 20.29
N PRO A 207 3.96 0.41 20.04
CA PRO A 207 5.07 0.67 19.15
C PRO A 207 4.60 0.75 17.69
N ILE A 208 5.51 1.19 16.82
CA ILE A 208 5.33 1.21 15.37
C ILE A 208 6.13 0.05 14.77
N ASP A 209 5.56 -0.68 13.82
CA ASP A 209 6.28 -1.72 13.12
C ASP A 209 7.14 -1.17 11.96
N PRO A 210 8.16 -1.89 11.47
CA PRO A 210 8.96 -1.44 10.34
C PRO A 210 8.16 -1.24 9.05
N GLY A 211 7.04 -1.94 8.87
CA GLY A 211 6.16 -1.82 7.71
C GLY A 211 5.57 -0.42 7.58
N ASP A 212 5.06 0.11 8.67
CA ASP A 212 4.46 1.46 8.68
C ASP A 212 5.51 2.55 9.00
N GLY A 213 6.47 2.25 9.87
CA GLY A 213 7.56 3.16 10.24
C GLY A 213 8.44 3.60 9.08
N SER A 214 8.67 2.72 8.10
CA SER A 214 9.40 3.06 6.87
C SER A 214 8.68 4.11 6.01
N GLY A 215 7.34 4.15 6.07
CA GLY A 215 6.53 5.17 5.40
C GLY A 215 6.61 6.58 6.01
N MET A 216 7.41 6.77 7.07
CA MET A 216 7.58 8.07 7.70
C MET A 216 8.75 8.90 7.15
N ASN A 217 9.66 8.32 6.37
CA ASN A 217 10.99 8.89 6.01
C ASN A 217 11.89 9.21 7.22
N LEU A 218 11.72 8.52 8.33
CA LEU A 218 12.42 8.77 9.60
C LEU A 218 13.19 7.55 10.11
N MET A 219 12.86 6.36 9.58
CA MET A 219 13.44 5.09 10.00
C MET A 219 14.58 4.70 9.04
N ASP A 220 15.72 4.28 9.61
CA ASP A 220 16.73 3.55 8.84
C ASP A 220 16.21 2.14 8.54
N LEU A 221 15.99 1.87 7.27
CA LEU A 221 15.32 0.65 6.81
C LEU A 221 16.14 -0.61 7.10
N ALA A 222 17.46 -0.54 6.93
CA ALA A 222 18.36 -1.68 7.13
C ALA A 222 18.57 -2.01 8.62
N LEU A 223 18.56 -1.00 9.47
CA LEU A 223 18.77 -1.15 10.92
C LEU A 223 17.45 -1.31 11.69
N SER A 224 16.32 -0.98 11.07
CA SER A 224 15.00 -0.90 11.72
C SER A 224 15.05 -0.03 12.99
N THR A 225 15.69 1.11 12.90
CA THR A 225 15.83 2.10 13.99
C THR A 225 15.48 3.50 13.49
N TRP A 226 15.03 4.38 14.38
CA TRP A 226 14.86 5.78 14.02
C TRP A 226 16.22 6.39 13.62
N TRP A 227 16.30 7.01 12.46
CA TRP A 227 17.51 7.63 11.95
C TRP A 227 17.67 9.04 12.52
N ASP A 228 18.67 9.22 13.40
CA ASP A 228 18.89 10.48 14.13
C ASP A 228 19.06 11.69 13.20
N ALA A 229 19.71 11.52 12.06
CA ALA A 229 19.88 12.61 11.11
C ALA A 229 18.50 13.07 10.54
N ALA A 230 17.63 12.14 10.17
CA ALA A 230 16.31 12.46 9.63
C ALA A 230 15.38 13.05 10.72
N THR A 231 15.36 12.46 11.91
CA THR A 231 14.54 12.99 13.02
C THR A 231 14.98 14.40 13.44
N SER A 232 16.28 14.66 13.50
CA SER A 232 16.84 15.99 13.81
C SER A 232 16.58 17.01 12.70
N ALA A 233 16.67 16.59 11.43
CA ALA A 233 16.33 17.42 10.28
C ALA A 233 14.84 17.77 10.23
N THR A 234 14.00 16.93 10.77
CA THR A 234 12.54 17.08 10.74
C THR A 234 12.05 18.08 11.77
N ALA A 235 12.32 17.85 13.07
CA ALA A 235 11.85 18.77 14.11
C ALA A 235 12.66 18.64 15.42
N PRO A 236 12.76 19.69 16.22
CA PRO A 236 13.47 19.67 17.52
C PRO A 236 12.86 18.64 18.48
N GLY A 237 13.71 17.77 19.06
CA GLY A 237 13.29 16.79 20.05
C GLY A 237 12.35 15.69 19.53
N LEU A 238 12.20 15.54 18.22
CA LEU A 238 11.27 14.61 17.61
C LEU A 238 11.50 13.16 18.06
N ARG A 239 12.77 12.72 18.17
CA ARG A 239 13.10 11.35 18.58
C ARG A 239 12.40 10.92 19.87
N ALA A 240 12.29 11.83 20.84
CA ALA A 240 11.63 11.57 22.12
C ALA A 240 10.10 11.50 22.03
N LYS A 241 9.51 12.04 20.96
CA LYS A 241 8.07 12.04 20.72
C LYS A 241 7.60 10.84 19.88
N LEU A 242 8.52 10.13 19.23
CA LEU A 242 8.18 8.93 18.45
C LEU A 242 8.07 7.71 19.38
N PRO A 243 7.06 6.83 19.19
CA PRO A 243 7.02 5.52 19.80
C PRO A 243 8.27 4.70 19.47
N GLU A 244 8.54 3.66 20.25
CA GLU A 244 9.59 2.70 19.90
C GLU A 244 9.19 1.93 18.63
N LEU A 245 10.20 1.45 17.89
CA LEU A 245 10.00 0.49 16.81
C LEU A 245 10.00 -0.92 17.40
N ALA A 246 9.15 -1.79 16.88
CA ALA A 246 9.08 -3.19 17.30
C ALA A 246 8.79 -4.12 16.11
N PRO A 247 9.28 -5.38 16.13
CA PRO A 247 8.93 -6.37 15.11
C PRO A 247 7.43 -6.49 14.91
N ALA A 248 7.01 -6.85 13.70
CA ALA A 248 5.60 -6.93 13.32
C ALA A 248 4.80 -7.98 14.10
N SER A 249 5.46 -9.02 14.66
CA SER A 249 4.87 -10.05 15.53
C SER A 249 4.76 -9.64 17.00
N SER A 250 5.24 -8.45 17.38
CA SER A 250 5.27 -8.00 18.78
C SER A 250 3.87 -7.85 19.37
N VAL A 251 3.68 -8.39 20.57
CA VAL A 251 2.46 -8.22 21.35
C VAL A 251 2.56 -6.97 22.21
N VAL A 252 1.67 -6.00 22.00
CA VAL A 252 1.56 -4.77 22.80
C VAL A 252 1.09 -5.07 24.22
N GLY A 253 0.18 -6.00 24.37
CA GLY A 253 -0.43 -6.43 25.62
C GLY A 253 -1.76 -7.12 25.37
N PRO A 254 -2.51 -7.48 26.43
CA PRO A 254 -3.90 -7.94 26.27
C PRO A 254 -4.81 -6.78 25.86
N LEU A 255 -5.97 -7.11 25.29
CA LEU A 255 -7.06 -6.14 25.13
C LEU A 255 -7.32 -5.43 26.47
N ALA A 256 -7.45 -4.10 26.43
CA ALA A 256 -7.70 -3.30 27.63
C ALA A 256 -9.00 -3.73 28.33
N SER A 257 -9.06 -3.52 29.64
CA SER A 257 -10.26 -3.84 30.46
C SER A 257 -11.53 -3.17 29.93
N TYR A 258 -11.41 -2.01 29.27
CA TYR A 258 -12.51 -1.35 28.57
C TYR A 258 -13.24 -2.33 27.62
N TRP A 259 -12.51 -2.97 26.72
CA TRP A 259 -13.07 -3.89 25.73
C TRP A 259 -13.57 -5.20 26.38
N GLN A 260 -12.82 -5.70 27.36
CA GLN A 260 -13.19 -6.93 28.06
C GLN A 260 -14.51 -6.76 28.83
N VAL A 261 -14.68 -5.67 29.54
CA VAL A 261 -15.88 -5.42 30.38
C VAL A 261 -17.07 -4.92 29.55
N LYS A 262 -16.86 -3.96 28.64
CA LYS A 262 -17.92 -3.40 27.82
C LYS A 262 -18.52 -4.40 26.84
N HIS A 263 -17.67 -5.20 26.21
CA HIS A 263 -18.05 -6.07 25.09
C HIS A 263 -17.94 -7.57 25.39
N GLY A 264 -17.40 -7.97 26.54
CA GLY A 264 -17.24 -9.37 26.93
C GLY A 264 -16.12 -10.09 26.19
N PHE A 265 -15.17 -9.38 25.59
CA PHE A 265 -14.01 -10.02 24.96
C PHE A 265 -13.08 -10.68 25.98
N PRO A 266 -12.37 -11.74 25.62
CA PRO A 266 -11.29 -12.27 26.45
C PRO A 266 -10.10 -11.30 26.46
N ALA A 267 -9.09 -11.62 27.27
CA ALA A 267 -7.81 -10.90 27.28
C ALA A 267 -6.96 -11.28 26.05
N ALA A 268 -7.54 -11.19 24.85
CA ALA A 268 -6.86 -11.50 23.59
C ALA A 268 -5.59 -10.63 23.40
N ARG A 269 -4.58 -11.18 22.74
CA ARG A 269 -3.33 -10.48 22.45
C ARG A 269 -3.59 -9.33 21.45
N VAL A 270 -3.17 -8.12 21.77
CA VAL A 270 -3.11 -7.01 20.80
C VAL A 270 -1.74 -7.04 20.17
N VAL A 271 -1.67 -7.38 18.90
CA VAL A 271 -0.45 -7.40 18.09
C VAL A 271 -0.23 -6.01 17.48
N VAL A 272 1.01 -5.59 17.33
CA VAL A 272 1.37 -4.33 16.67
C VAL A 272 0.68 -4.23 15.31
N TRP A 273 0.12 -3.06 15.01
CA TRP A 273 -0.51 -2.77 13.72
C TRP A 273 0.53 -2.30 12.70
N SER A 274 0.18 -2.34 11.41
CA SER A 274 1.03 -1.88 10.30
C SER A 274 0.28 -0.95 9.35
N GLY A 275 0.92 -0.53 8.28
CA GLY A 275 0.28 0.15 7.17
C GLY A 275 -0.58 -0.80 6.31
N ASP A 276 -1.51 -0.23 5.55
CA ASP A 276 -2.39 -0.95 4.64
C ASP A 276 -1.62 -1.69 3.54
N ASN A 277 -0.57 -1.08 2.95
CA ASN A 277 0.23 -1.72 1.91
C ASN A 277 1.01 -2.95 2.43
N PRO A 278 1.78 -2.90 3.54
CA PRO A 278 2.43 -4.08 4.11
C PRO A 278 1.44 -5.18 4.53
N CYS A 279 0.26 -4.82 5.03
CA CYS A 279 -0.77 -5.81 5.34
C CYS A 279 -1.38 -6.41 4.08
N SER A 280 -1.64 -5.62 3.04
CA SER A 280 -2.12 -6.11 1.74
C SER A 280 -1.13 -7.06 1.08
N LEU A 281 0.18 -6.85 1.25
CA LEU A 281 1.20 -7.80 0.79
C LEU A 281 0.93 -9.21 1.34
N ILE A 282 0.67 -9.32 2.64
CA ILE A 282 0.34 -10.61 3.29
C ILE A 282 -1.03 -11.12 2.82
N GLY A 283 -2.05 -10.26 2.82
CA GLY A 283 -3.42 -10.62 2.43
C GLY A 283 -3.56 -11.01 0.95
N THR A 284 -2.59 -10.68 0.10
CA THR A 284 -2.51 -11.13 -1.29
C THR A 284 -1.58 -12.34 -1.49
N GLY A 285 -1.10 -12.96 -0.41
CA GLY A 285 -0.26 -14.15 -0.46
C GLY A 285 1.17 -13.92 -0.96
N LEU A 286 1.65 -12.67 -0.94
CA LEU A 286 3.00 -12.31 -1.37
C LEU A 286 3.99 -12.46 -0.22
N VAL A 287 4.13 -13.67 0.28
CA VAL A 287 4.95 -13.98 1.46
C VAL A 287 6.29 -14.63 1.11
N ARG A 288 6.58 -14.78 -0.18
CA ARG A 288 7.88 -15.23 -0.70
C ARG A 288 8.34 -14.36 -1.87
N GLU A 289 9.64 -14.26 -2.06
CA GLU A 289 10.21 -13.65 -3.26
C GLU A 289 9.83 -14.44 -4.52
N GLY A 290 9.77 -13.76 -5.67
CA GLY A 290 9.32 -14.32 -6.95
C GLY A 290 7.86 -14.05 -7.27
N ARG A 291 7.05 -13.69 -6.29
CA ARG A 291 5.66 -13.28 -6.49
C ARG A 291 5.51 -11.77 -6.50
N LEU A 292 4.79 -11.24 -7.50
CA LEU A 292 4.36 -9.85 -7.54
C LEU A 292 2.83 -9.77 -7.52
N ALA A 293 2.31 -8.69 -6.99
CA ALA A 293 0.95 -8.26 -7.31
C ALA A 293 0.99 -7.08 -8.29
N VAL A 294 0.05 -7.09 -9.23
CA VAL A 294 -0.21 -5.98 -10.14
C VAL A 294 -1.67 -5.59 -9.99
N SER A 295 -1.90 -4.36 -9.51
CA SER A 295 -3.25 -3.80 -9.44
C SER A 295 -3.51 -2.94 -10.66
N LEU A 296 -4.53 -3.31 -11.45
CA LEU A 296 -4.94 -2.64 -12.68
C LEU A 296 -6.18 -1.78 -12.40
N GLY A 297 -5.96 -0.60 -11.83
CA GLY A 297 -7.00 0.35 -11.42
C GLY A 297 -6.99 1.65 -12.22
N THR A 298 -7.49 2.74 -11.64
CA THR A 298 -7.37 4.11 -12.17
C THR A 298 -5.89 4.46 -12.36
N SER A 299 -5.09 4.22 -11.32
CA SER A 299 -3.63 4.12 -11.37
C SER A 299 -3.27 2.65 -11.23
N ASP A 300 -2.22 2.23 -11.91
CA ASP A 300 -1.71 0.86 -11.79
C ASP A 300 -0.58 0.81 -10.76
N THR A 301 -0.44 -0.30 -10.04
CA THR A 301 0.66 -0.51 -9.09
C THR A 301 1.29 -1.88 -9.25
N VAL A 302 2.60 -1.95 -9.04
CA VAL A 302 3.36 -3.20 -8.93
C VAL A 302 4.00 -3.25 -7.56
N PHE A 303 3.80 -4.34 -6.84
CA PHE A 303 4.44 -4.55 -5.55
C PHE A 303 4.76 -6.02 -5.29
N GLY A 304 5.76 -6.26 -4.44
CA GLY A 304 6.17 -7.61 -4.10
C GLY A 304 7.18 -7.66 -2.95
N LEU A 305 7.46 -8.86 -2.49
CA LEU A 305 8.42 -9.12 -1.44
C LEU A 305 9.85 -9.14 -2.00
N MET A 306 10.77 -8.50 -1.28
CA MET A 306 12.21 -8.54 -1.49
C MET A 306 12.90 -9.03 -0.22
N GLN A 307 13.92 -9.88 -0.34
CA GLN A 307 14.71 -10.33 0.81
C GLN A 307 15.72 -9.26 1.26
N GLU A 308 16.17 -8.40 0.35
CA GLU A 308 17.14 -7.34 0.61
C GLU A 308 16.52 -5.97 0.33
N PRO A 309 16.85 -4.92 1.10
CA PRO A 309 16.29 -3.58 0.93
C PRO A 309 16.92 -2.85 -0.27
N ARG A 310 16.55 -3.21 -1.47
CA ARG A 310 17.02 -2.54 -2.69
C ARG A 310 16.23 -1.25 -2.89
N VAL A 311 16.93 -0.18 -3.21
CA VAL A 311 16.34 1.15 -3.37
C VAL A 311 16.33 1.54 -4.84
N ASP A 312 15.22 2.08 -5.31
CA ASP A 312 15.13 2.66 -6.64
C ASP A 312 15.93 3.98 -6.72
N THR A 313 17.01 3.97 -7.48
CA THR A 313 17.86 5.17 -7.67
C THR A 313 17.21 6.24 -8.56
N THR A 314 16.14 5.90 -9.31
CA THR A 314 15.35 6.89 -10.06
C THR A 314 14.41 7.65 -9.14
N GLY A 315 14.12 7.08 -7.96
CA GLY A 315 13.35 7.69 -6.88
C GLY A 315 11.83 7.68 -7.08
N THR A 316 11.33 6.84 -7.97
CA THR A 316 9.89 6.65 -8.20
C THR A 316 9.34 5.44 -7.45
N GLY A 317 10.20 4.49 -7.08
CA GLY A 317 9.86 3.33 -6.28
C GLY A 317 9.98 3.59 -4.78
N HIS A 318 9.24 2.82 -4.01
CA HIS A 318 9.23 2.86 -2.54
C HIS A 318 9.64 1.51 -1.97
N VAL A 319 10.35 1.53 -0.85
CA VAL A 319 10.66 0.34 -0.07
C VAL A 319 10.13 0.51 1.34
N PHE A 320 9.36 -0.46 1.77
CA PHE A 320 8.83 -0.55 3.14
C PHE A 320 9.32 -1.82 3.82
N GLY A 321 9.33 -1.85 5.14
CA GLY A 321 9.45 -3.10 5.86
C GLY A 321 8.25 -4.02 5.55
N SER A 322 8.45 -5.32 5.65
CA SER A 322 7.37 -6.30 5.53
C SER A 322 7.11 -6.96 6.88
N PRO A 323 5.86 -7.30 7.20
CA PRO A 323 5.54 -8.10 8.39
C PRO A 323 6.24 -9.46 8.43
N THR A 324 6.74 -9.95 7.31
CA THR A 324 7.53 -11.20 7.24
C THR A 324 8.97 -11.05 7.74
N GLY A 325 9.39 -9.84 8.13
CA GLY A 325 10.78 -9.54 8.47
C GLY A 325 11.66 -9.21 7.26
N ALA A 326 11.10 -9.28 6.04
CA ALA A 326 11.74 -8.89 4.78
C ALA A 326 11.30 -7.46 4.38
N TYR A 327 11.28 -7.15 3.07
CA TYR A 327 10.94 -5.83 2.56
C TYR A 327 9.86 -5.91 1.48
N MET A 328 9.09 -4.85 1.33
CA MET A 328 8.12 -4.66 0.26
C MET A 328 8.63 -3.60 -0.70
N GLY A 329 8.76 -3.93 -1.98
CA GLY A 329 8.93 -2.94 -3.05
C GLY A 329 7.59 -2.55 -3.63
N LEU A 330 7.41 -1.26 -3.93
CA LEU A 330 6.18 -0.71 -4.52
C LEU A 330 6.53 0.32 -5.58
N THR A 331 5.89 0.24 -6.76
CA THR A 331 5.97 1.23 -7.83
C THR A 331 4.58 1.57 -8.33
N CYS A 332 4.29 2.86 -8.50
CA CYS A 332 2.99 3.37 -8.92
C CYS A 332 3.07 4.00 -10.31
N PHE A 333 1.99 3.82 -11.11
CA PHE A 333 1.85 4.33 -12.48
C PHE A 333 0.52 5.05 -12.59
N LYS A 334 0.54 6.34 -12.95
CA LYS A 334 -0.67 7.19 -12.96
C LYS A 334 -1.61 6.83 -14.11
N ASN A 335 -1.06 6.59 -15.31
CA ASN A 335 -1.84 6.35 -16.51
C ASN A 335 -2.29 4.88 -16.63
N GLY A 336 -3.12 4.44 -15.69
CA GLY A 336 -3.74 3.11 -15.65
C GLY A 336 -4.99 3.02 -16.53
N SER A 337 -6.20 2.85 -15.93
CA SER A 337 -7.46 2.73 -16.68
C SER A 337 -7.74 3.95 -17.53
N LEU A 338 -7.33 5.14 -17.09
CA LEU A 338 -7.50 6.38 -17.84
C LEU A 338 -6.93 6.28 -19.27
N ALA A 339 -5.73 5.74 -19.42
CA ALA A 339 -5.11 5.58 -20.74
C ALA A 339 -5.85 4.54 -21.59
N ARG A 340 -6.32 3.45 -20.99
CA ARG A 340 -7.12 2.43 -21.67
C ARG A 340 -8.48 2.98 -22.12
N GLU A 341 -9.11 3.78 -21.27
CA GLU A 341 -10.38 4.45 -21.56
C GLU A 341 -10.23 5.50 -22.66
N HIS A 342 -9.17 6.29 -22.65
CA HIS A 342 -8.87 7.23 -23.73
C HIS A 342 -8.80 6.54 -25.09
N ILE A 343 -8.10 5.42 -25.22
CA ILE A 343 -8.01 4.68 -26.48
C ILE A 343 -9.36 4.07 -26.86
N ARG A 344 -10.09 3.50 -25.90
CA ARG A 344 -11.45 3.00 -26.14
C ARG A 344 -12.36 4.09 -26.72
N ASP A 345 -12.35 5.26 -26.10
CA ASP A 345 -13.25 6.37 -26.44
C ASP A 345 -12.81 7.11 -27.73
N GLU A 346 -11.51 7.27 -27.97
CA GLU A 346 -10.95 7.83 -29.20
C GLU A 346 -11.39 7.05 -30.44
N PHE A 347 -11.44 5.71 -30.33
CA PHE A 347 -11.86 4.84 -31.42
C PHE A 347 -13.31 4.34 -31.31
N HIS A 348 -14.11 4.90 -30.39
CA HIS A 348 -15.52 4.55 -30.17
C HIS A 348 -15.77 3.05 -29.99
N LEU A 349 -14.91 2.37 -29.21
CA LEU A 349 -14.97 0.94 -28.97
C LEU A 349 -15.77 0.60 -27.71
N SER A 350 -16.44 -0.55 -27.74
CA SER A 350 -16.85 -1.24 -26.52
C SER A 350 -15.67 -2.05 -25.94
N TRP A 351 -15.71 -2.40 -24.65
CA TRP A 351 -14.68 -3.24 -24.05
C TRP A 351 -14.53 -4.63 -24.73
N PRO A 352 -15.62 -5.32 -25.16
CA PRO A 352 -15.49 -6.54 -25.96
C PRO A 352 -14.77 -6.35 -27.28
N GLU A 353 -15.00 -5.23 -27.97
CA GLU A 353 -14.29 -4.91 -29.23
C GLU A 353 -12.83 -4.61 -28.97
N PHE A 354 -12.53 -3.84 -27.92
CA PHE A 354 -11.16 -3.59 -27.48
C PHE A 354 -10.40 -4.91 -27.24
N SER A 355 -10.99 -5.83 -26.48
CA SER A 355 -10.41 -7.15 -26.19
C SER A 355 -10.17 -7.97 -27.45
N ARG A 356 -11.15 -7.98 -28.36
CA ARG A 356 -11.04 -8.70 -29.64
C ARG A 356 -9.92 -8.15 -30.53
N ILE A 357 -9.77 -6.82 -30.58
CA ILE A 357 -8.67 -6.17 -31.33
C ILE A 357 -7.33 -6.50 -30.66
N LEU A 358 -7.25 -6.42 -29.34
CA LEU A 358 -6.06 -6.78 -28.58
C LEU A 358 -5.60 -8.22 -28.88
N ALA A 359 -6.55 -9.17 -28.87
CA ALA A 359 -6.26 -10.57 -29.20
C ALA A 359 -5.81 -10.77 -30.65
N ALA A 360 -6.40 -10.03 -31.58
CA ALA A 360 -6.13 -10.18 -33.03
C ALA A 360 -4.82 -9.50 -33.47
N THR A 361 -4.35 -8.48 -32.74
CA THR A 361 -3.12 -7.75 -33.08
C THR A 361 -1.89 -8.51 -32.58
N PRO A 362 -0.90 -8.82 -33.43
CA PRO A 362 0.25 -9.61 -33.04
C PRO A 362 1.07 -8.96 -31.90
N PRO A 363 1.67 -9.77 -31.00
CA PRO A 363 2.60 -9.31 -30.00
C PRO A 363 3.73 -8.45 -30.57
N GLY A 364 4.13 -7.42 -29.79
CA GLY A 364 5.18 -6.50 -30.18
C GLY A 364 4.74 -5.41 -31.13
N ASN A 365 3.46 -5.38 -31.54
CA ASN A 365 2.85 -4.30 -32.34
C ASN A 365 3.67 -3.93 -33.60
N GLY A 366 4.42 -4.89 -34.19
CA GLY A 366 5.32 -4.65 -35.32
C GLY A 366 6.53 -3.75 -34.97
N GLY A 367 6.98 -3.72 -33.75
CA GLY A 367 8.07 -2.88 -33.24
C GLY A 367 7.66 -1.42 -32.96
N ARG A 368 6.37 -1.09 -33.09
CA ARG A 368 5.84 0.24 -32.82
C ARG A 368 5.63 0.45 -31.32
N VAL A 369 5.94 1.64 -30.81
CA VAL A 369 5.83 1.97 -29.39
C VAL A 369 4.89 3.15 -29.19
N PHE A 370 4.08 3.06 -28.16
CA PHE A 370 3.14 4.08 -27.71
C PHE A 370 3.46 4.46 -26.26
N LEU A 371 3.61 5.75 -25.95
CA LEU A 371 3.73 6.23 -24.56
C LEU A 371 2.47 7.03 -24.24
N PRO A 372 1.53 6.44 -23.48
CA PRO A 372 0.19 7.00 -23.25
C PRO A 372 0.17 7.93 -22.02
N TRP A 373 1.02 8.95 -21.95
CA TRP A 373 1.06 9.88 -20.83
C TRP A 373 -0.01 10.97 -21.00
N TYR A 374 -1.27 10.59 -20.87
CA TYR A 374 -2.41 11.50 -20.94
C TYR A 374 -2.45 12.46 -19.75
N GLU A 375 -1.98 11.98 -18.59
CA GLU A 375 -1.74 12.76 -17.38
C GLU A 375 -0.23 12.76 -17.07
N PRO A 376 0.27 13.70 -16.24
CA PRO A 376 1.62 13.59 -15.70
C PRO A 376 1.85 12.22 -15.10
N GLU A 377 2.99 11.58 -15.42
CA GLU A 377 3.26 10.20 -14.95
C GLU A 377 4.14 10.20 -13.70
N ILE A 378 3.88 9.24 -12.81
CA ILE A 378 4.66 9.02 -11.59
C ILE A 378 5.92 8.22 -11.93
N THR A 379 5.76 7.17 -12.70
CA THR A 379 6.85 6.27 -13.08
C THR A 379 6.81 5.95 -14.58
N PRO A 380 7.80 6.44 -15.35
CA PRO A 380 8.86 7.38 -14.95
C PRO A 380 8.32 8.74 -14.51
N ASP A 381 9.15 9.54 -13.85
CA ASP A 381 8.79 10.91 -13.48
C ASP A 381 8.63 11.79 -14.74
N VAL A 382 7.38 12.06 -15.12
CA VAL A 382 6.98 12.90 -16.27
C VAL A 382 6.09 14.03 -15.76
N PRO A 383 6.66 15.22 -15.50
CA PRO A 383 5.90 16.30 -14.87
C PRO A 383 4.84 16.94 -15.79
N THR A 384 4.96 16.75 -17.10
CA THR A 384 4.04 17.32 -18.09
C THR A 384 3.46 16.22 -18.96
N ALA A 385 2.14 16.15 -19.03
CA ALA A 385 1.43 15.22 -19.91
C ALA A 385 1.87 15.35 -21.37
N GLY A 386 1.97 14.24 -22.07
CA GLY A 386 2.36 14.20 -23.48
C GLY A 386 2.27 12.78 -24.05
N VAL A 387 1.52 12.63 -25.12
CA VAL A 387 1.37 11.34 -25.79
C VAL A 387 2.38 11.22 -26.92
N HIS A 388 3.22 10.17 -26.89
CA HIS A 388 4.25 9.94 -27.92
C HIS A 388 3.94 8.68 -28.73
N ARG A 389 4.10 8.78 -30.05
CA ARG A 389 3.83 7.69 -31.01
C ARG A 389 5.07 7.43 -31.84
N TYR A 390 5.63 6.24 -31.71
CA TYR A 390 6.78 5.80 -32.47
C TYR A 390 6.33 4.72 -33.47
N GLY A 391 6.33 5.08 -34.76
CA GLY A 391 5.86 4.19 -35.82
C GLY A 391 4.33 4.02 -35.91
N LEU A 392 3.55 4.66 -35.05
CA LEU A 392 2.08 4.63 -35.05
C LEU A 392 1.50 5.90 -35.70
N GLN A 393 0.53 5.73 -36.58
CA GLN A 393 -0.24 6.83 -37.14
C GLN A 393 -1.48 7.11 -36.27
N PRO A 394 -1.95 8.36 -36.12
CA PRO A 394 -3.09 8.68 -35.26
C PRO A 394 -4.36 7.85 -35.53
N GLY A 395 -4.62 7.46 -36.78
CA GLY A 395 -5.78 6.64 -37.15
C GLY A 395 -5.58 5.13 -37.04
N ASP A 396 -4.44 4.65 -36.57
CA ASP A 396 -4.14 3.21 -36.45
C ASP A 396 -4.79 2.65 -35.17
N ARG A 397 -6.08 2.35 -35.25
CA ARG A 397 -6.88 1.84 -34.13
C ARG A 397 -6.26 0.60 -33.48
N ASP A 398 -5.94 -0.40 -34.30
CA ASP A 398 -5.49 -1.71 -33.81
C ASP A 398 -4.09 -1.59 -33.16
N GLY A 399 -3.22 -0.76 -33.77
CA GLY A 399 -1.92 -0.44 -33.21
C GLY A 399 -2.00 0.33 -31.88
N HIS A 400 -2.98 1.22 -31.69
CA HIS A 400 -3.17 1.94 -30.42
C HIS A 400 -3.73 1.03 -29.33
N VAL A 401 -4.73 0.18 -29.64
CA VAL A 401 -5.27 -0.78 -28.68
C VAL A 401 -4.19 -1.73 -28.16
N ARG A 402 -3.36 -2.26 -29.04
CA ARG A 402 -2.22 -3.11 -28.65
C ARG A 402 -1.16 -2.30 -27.91
N GLY A 403 -0.81 -1.15 -28.46
CA GLY A 403 0.25 -0.28 -27.95
C GLY A 403 0.04 0.23 -26.54
N VAL A 404 -1.22 0.58 -26.14
CA VAL A 404 -1.48 1.07 -24.78
C VAL A 404 -1.24 -0.03 -23.73
N ILE A 405 -1.67 -1.26 -24.01
CA ILE A 405 -1.48 -2.39 -23.08
C ILE A 405 0.00 -2.79 -23.02
N GLU A 406 0.67 -2.91 -24.18
CA GLU A 406 2.11 -3.20 -24.20
C GLU A 406 2.94 -2.14 -23.49
N ALA A 407 2.60 -0.86 -23.69
CA ALA A 407 3.28 0.24 -23.00
C ALA A 407 3.18 0.13 -21.48
N GLN A 408 1.97 -0.10 -20.97
CA GLN A 408 1.75 -0.26 -19.53
C GLN A 408 2.53 -1.45 -18.97
N MET A 409 2.43 -2.61 -19.60
CA MET A 409 3.13 -3.82 -19.12
C MET A 409 4.66 -3.70 -19.25
N LEU A 410 5.17 -3.12 -20.33
CA LEU A 410 6.61 -2.87 -20.50
C LEU A 410 7.13 -1.85 -19.49
N SER A 411 6.41 -0.75 -19.28
CA SER A 411 6.75 0.24 -18.25
C SER A 411 6.83 -0.41 -16.86
N MET A 412 5.80 -1.17 -16.47
CA MET A 412 5.79 -1.90 -15.20
C MET A 412 6.98 -2.85 -15.06
N ALA A 413 7.26 -3.66 -16.10
CA ALA A 413 8.35 -4.63 -16.05
C ALA A 413 9.75 -3.98 -16.02
N ILE A 414 9.92 -2.83 -16.69
CA ILE A 414 11.18 -2.07 -16.70
C ILE A 414 11.39 -1.36 -15.36
N HIS A 415 10.37 -0.64 -14.91
CA HIS A 415 10.47 0.22 -13.74
C HIS A 415 10.25 -0.51 -12.40
N SER A 416 9.90 -1.80 -12.40
CA SER A 416 9.96 -2.65 -11.20
C SER A 416 11.23 -3.51 -11.13
N ALA A 417 12.05 -3.54 -12.18
CA ALA A 417 13.27 -4.37 -12.24
C ALA A 417 14.30 -4.04 -11.15
N TRP A 418 14.29 -2.81 -10.60
CA TRP A 418 15.14 -2.40 -9.49
C TRP A 418 14.93 -3.26 -8.22
N MET A 419 13.76 -3.85 -8.05
CA MET A 419 13.49 -4.79 -6.95
C MET A 419 14.40 -6.01 -7.00
N GLY A 420 14.96 -6.33 -8.19
CA GLY A 420 15.90 -7.44 -8.41
C GLY A 420 15.29 -8.81 -8.15
N VAL A 421 13.97 -8.92 -8.21
CA VAL A 421 13.20 -10.14 -7.99
C VAL A 421 13.07 -10.89 -9.32
N ALA A 422 13.42 -12.17 -9.32
CA ALA A 422 13.11 -13.06 -10.45
C ALA A 422 11.65 -13.47 -10.38
N VAL A 423 10.80 -12.81 -11.16
CA VAL A 423 9.34 -12.99 -11.12
C VAL A 423 8.95 -14.34 -11.72
N ASP A 424 8.26 -15.17 -10.96
CA ASP A 424 7.68 -16.45 -11.41
C ASP A 424 6.16 -16.41 -11.50
N THR A 425 5.52 -15.60 -10.65
CA THR A 425 4.06 -15.55 -10.52
C THR A 425 3.59 -14.11 -10.30
N ILE A 426 2.49 -13.74 -10.96
CA ILE A 426 1.82 -12.45 -10.76
C ILE A 426 0.38 -12.68 -10.31
N HIS A 427 0.00 -12.04 -9.23
CA HIS A 427 -1.38 -11.91 -8.77
C HIS A 427 -1.97 -10.61 -9.31
N ALA A 428 -2.84 -10.70 -10.31
CA ALA A 428 -3.47 -9.55 -10.95
C ALA A 428 -4.79 -9.20 -10.25
N THR A 429 -4.92 -7.94 -9.84
CA THR A 429 -6.12 -7.39 -9.18
C THR A 429 -6.64 -6.16 -9.92
N GLY A 430 -7.75 -5.60 -9.45
CA GLY A 430 -8.35 -4.40 -10.04
C GLY A 430 -9.25 -4.69 -11.23
N GLY A 431 -9.99 -3.68 -11.71
CA GLY A 431 -11.05 -3.86 -12.70
C GLY A 431 -10.60 -4.48 -14.02
N ALA A 432 -9.42 -4.13 -14.51
CA ALA A 432 -8.92 -4.66 -15.78
C ALA A 432 -8.34 -6.08 -15.67
N SER A 433 -8.16 -6.63 -14.47
CA SER A 433 -7.76 -8.03 -14.28
C SER A 433 -8.81 -9.04 -14.73
N ALA A 434 -10.06 -8.60 -14.92
CA ALA A 434 -11.10 -9.42 -15.54
C ALA A 434 -10.87 -9.68 -17.05
N ASN A 435 -9.99 -8.90 -17.70
CA ASN A 435 -9.71 -9.04 -19.12
C ASN A 435 -8.55 -10.00 -19.37
N ARG A 436 -8.87 -11.20 -19.84
CA ARG A 436 -7.90 -12.27 -20.09
C ARG A 436 -6.80 -11.88 -21.09
N GLU A 437 -7.14 -11.05 -22.10
CA GLU A 437 -6.17 -10.63 -23.12
C GLU A 437 -5.13 -9.65 -22.56
N ILE A 438 -5.55 -8.77 -21.64
CA ILE A 438 -4.61 -7.91 -20.91
C ILE A 438 -3.68 -8.77 -20.04
N LEU A 439 -4.22 -9.77 -19.34
CA LEU A 439 -3.41 -10.67 -18.52
C LEU A 439 -2.46 -11.54 -19.35
N GLN A 440 -2.81 -11.89 -20.60
CA GLN A 440 -1.90 -12.60 -21.50
C GLN A 440 -0.71 -11.72 -21.88
N VAL A 441 -0.94 -10.44 -22.21
CA VAL A 441 0.18 -9.50 -22.46
C VAL A 441 1.05 -9.34 -21.22
N MET A 442 0.46 -9.27 -20.03
CA MET A 442 1.21 -9.24 -18.77
C MET A 442 2.09 -10.49 -18.60
N ALA A 443 1.52 -11.68 -18.79
CA ALA A 443 2.27 -12.93 -18.70
C ALA A 443 3.45 -12.97 -19.66
N ASP A 444 3.23 -12.56 -20.91
CA ASP A 444 4.24 -12.56 -21.96
C ASP A 444 5.36 -11.54 -21.70
N VAL A 445 5.02 -10.33 -21.26
CA VAL A 445 5.98 -9.24 -20.97
C VAL A 445 6.84 -9.57 -19.74
N PHE A 446 6.23 -10.09 -18.68
CA PHE A 446 6.98 -10.48 -17.46
C PHE A 446 7.63 -11.85 -17.56
N ASN A 447 7.23 -12.66 -18.56
CA ASN A 447 7.61 -14.07 -18.69
C ASN A 447 7.32 -14.86 -17.41
N ALA A 448 6.12 -14.67 -16.86
CA ALA A 448 5.67 -15.21 -15.59
C ALA A 448 4.23 -15.72 -15.68
N GLU A 449 3.85 -16.65 -14.80
CA GLU A 449 2.47 -17.08 -14.69
C GLU A 449 1.61 -15.96 -14.07
N VAL A 450 0.45 -15.68 -14.65
CA VAL A 450 -0.49 -14.70 -14.15
C VAL A 450 -1.76 -15.39 -13.66
N TYR A 451 -2.22 -15.00 -12.49
CA TYR A 451 -3.47 -15.43 -11.90
C TYR A 451 -4.32 -14.22 -11.54
N GLN A 452 -5.64 -14.34 -11.68
CA GLN A 452 -6.56 -13.40 -11.05
C GLN A 452 -6.54 -13.61 -9.54
N PHE A 453 -6.60 -12.52 -8.83
CA PHE A 453 -6.68 -12.53 -7.39
C PHE A 453 -7.87 -11.68 -6.93
N GLU A 454 -8.85 -12.35 -6.33
CA GLU A 454 -10.08 -11.73 -5.84
C GLU A 454 -10.05 -11.68 -4.31
N VAL A 455 -9.42 -10.68 -3.75
CA VAL A 455 -9.57 -10.38 -2.32
C VAL A 455 -10.05 -8.94 -2.17
N GLY A 456 -11.32 -8.79 -1.84
CA GLY A 456 -11.80 -7.62 -1.14
C GLY A 456 -11.09 -7.55 0.22
N ASN A 457 -10.82 -6.41 0.78
CA ASN A 457 -10.29 -6.28 2.14
C ASN A 457 -8.96 -7.01 2.41
N SER A 458 -8.02 -7.03 1.43
CA SER A 458 -6.70 -7.68 1.57
C SER A 458 -5.91 -7.17 2.79
N ALA A 459 -6.03 -5.88 3.13
CA ALA A 459 -5.36 -5.29 4.28
C ALA A 459 -5.87 -5.85 5.61
N SER A 460 -7.19 -5.95 5.81
CA SER A 460 -7.77 -6.57 7.01
C SER A 460 -7.54 -8.09 7.06
N LEU A 461 -7.54 -8.78 5.91
CA LEU A 461 -7.14 -10.20 5.86
C LEU A 461 -5.67 -10.35 6.28
N GLY A 462 -4.77 -9.54 5.74
CA GLY A 462 -3.36 -9.54 6.12
C GLY A 462 -3.15 -9.26 7.61
N ALA A 463 -3.93 -8.33 8.17
CA ALA A 463 -3.92 -8.04 9.60
C ALA A 463 -4.38 -9.25 10.44
N ALA A 464 -5.43 -9.97 10.04
CA ALA A 464 -5.90 -11.16 10.74
C ALA A 464 -4.89 -12.32 10.65
N LEU A 465 -4.23 -12.48 9.50
CA LEU A 465 -3.15 -13.46 9.31
C LEU A 465 -1.93 -13.14 10.18
N ARG A 466 -1.58 -11.85 10.34
CA ARG A 466 -0.53 -11.39 11.27
C ARG A 466 -0.89 -11.69 12.72
N ALA A 467 -2.16 -11.51 13.10
CA ALA A 467 -2.62 -11.87 14.45
C ALA A 467 -2.43 -13.37 14.72
N ALA A 468 -2.72 -14.22 13.74
CA ALA A 468 -2.55 -15.68 13.85
C ALA A 468 -1.06 -16.08 13.92
N GLU A 469 -0.21 -15.45 13.13
CA GLU A 469 1.24 -15.70 13.12
C GLU A 469 1.87 -15.31 14.46
N ALA A 470 1.59 -14.10 14.95
CA ALA A 470 2.13 -13.61 16.21
C ALA A 470 1.65 -14.40 17.42
N ASP A 471 0.43 -14.93 17.39
CA ASP A 471 -0.09 -15.85 18.41
C ASP A 471 0.69 -17.16 18.43
N ALA A 472 0.91 -17.75 17.25
CA ALA A 472 1.71 -18.98 17.11
C ALA A 472 3.17 -18.79 17.54
N GLU A 473 3.79 -17.66 17.19
CA GLU A 473 5.15 -17.32 17.65
C GLU A 473 5.21 -17.16 19.17
N SER A 474 4.23 -16.48 19.76
CA SER A 474 4.13 -16.27 21.21
C SER A 474 3.96 -17.59 21.99
N ASP A 475 3.32 -18.57 21.40
CA ASP A 475 3.14 -19.91 21.97
C ASP A 475 4.32 -20.87 21.66
N HIS A 476 5.43 -20.35 21.11
CA HIS A 476 6.60 -21.13 20.69
C HIS A 476 6.30 -22.26 19.68
N ALA A 477 5.29 -22.06 18.86
CA ALA A 477 4.88 -22.95 17.79
C ALA A 477 4.88 -22.20 16.43
N PRO A 478 6.05 -21.68 15.97
CA PRO A 478 6.10 -20.84 14.78
C PRO A 478 5.60 -21.63 13.56
N VAL A 479 4.81 -20.94 12.73
CA VAL A 479 4.24 -21.46 11.48
C VAL A 479 4.81 -20.61 10.34
N SER A 480 5.14 -21.25 9.20
CA SER A 480 5.64 -20.51 8.05
C SER A 480 4.56 -19.57 7.46
N TRP A 481 5.00 -18.47 6.87
CA TRP A 481 4.08 -17.54 6.23
C TRP A 481 3.29 -18.21 5.09
N GLU A 482 3.92 -19.10 4.33
CA GLU A 482 3.23 -19.86 3.28
C GLU A 482 2.10 -20.72 3.86
N GLU A 483 2.33 -21.33 5.03
CA GLU A 483 1.28 -22.10 5.70
C GLU A 483 0.19 -21.19 6.27
N ILE A 484 0.54 -20.01 6.80
CA ILE A 484 -0.41 -19.03 7.34
C ILE A 484 -1.39 -18.55 6.25
N VAL A 485 -0.90 -18.22 5.06
CA VAL A 485 -1.74 -17.67 3.97
C VAL A 485 -2.49 -18.73 3.17
N HIS A 486 -2.06 -20.01 3.24
CA HIS A 486 -2.62 -21.09 2.44
C HIS A 486 -4.13 -21.30 2.71
N GLY A 487 -4.91 -21.39 1.64
CA GLY A 487 -6.36 -21.55 1.68
C GLY A 487 -7.15 -20.25 1.91
N LEU A 488 -6.46 -19.14 2.22
CA LEU A 488 -7.10 -17.83 2.48
C LEU A 488 -6.65 -16.75 1.48
N ALA A 489 -5.39 -16.77 1.08
CA ALA A 489 -4.81 -15.82 0.13
C ALA A 489 -4.22 -16.56 -1.08
N ASP A 490 -4.87 -17.62 -1.52
CA ASP A 490 -4.50 -18.33 -2.74
C ASP A 490 -5.13 -17.64 -3.97
N PRO A 491 -4.42 -17.59 -5.11
CA PRO A 491 -4.98 -17.05 -6.34
C PRO A 491 -6.06 -17.99 -6.90
N VAL A 492 -6.93 -17.45 -7.76
CA VAL A 492 -7.96 -18.23 -8.45
C VAL A 492 -7.29 -19.23 -9.40
N ALA A 493 -7.17 -20.48 -9.00
CA ALA A 493 -6.40 -21.51 -9.73
C ALA A 493 -6.87 -21.71 -11.20
N THR A 494 -8.17 -21.58 -11.47
CA THR A 494 -8.75 -21.70 -12.82
C THR A 494 -8.44 -20.50 -13.73
N SER A 495 -7.94 -19.40 -13.20
CA SER A 495 -7.60 -18.19 -13.95
C SER A 495 -6.17 -18.19 -14.52
N ARG A 496 -5.39 -19.23 -14.26
CA ARG A 496 -3.98 -19.33 -14.67
C ARG A 496 -3.79 -19.01 -16.15
N ILE A 497 -2.84 -18.12 -16.43
CA ILE A 497 -2.37 -17.76 -17.76
C ILE A 497 -0.86 -17.98 -17.76
N ALA A 498 -0.40 -18.87 -18.63
CA ALA A 498 1.04 -19.10 -18.85
C ALA A 498 1.58 -18.15 -19.92
N PRO A 499 2.83 -17.71 -19.84
CA PRO A 499 3.46 -16.93 -20.88
C PRO A 499 3.61 -17.74 -22.17
N ASN A 500 3.44 -17.08 -23.32
CA ASN A 500 3.83 -17.61 -24.61
C ASN A 500 5.33 -17.38 -24.81
N SER A 501 6.12 -18.43 -24.96
CA SER A 501 7.58 -18.34 -25.02
C SER A 501 8.09 -17.49 -26.19
N THR A 502 7.43 -17.54 -27.35
CA THR A 502 7.78 -16.72 -28.52
C THR A 502 7.51 -15.23 -28.26
N ALA A 503 6.35 -14.92 -27.70
CA ALA A 503 6.00 -13.56 -27.34
C ALA A 503 6.90 -13.02 -26.21
N ALA A 504 7.22 -13.84 -25.21
CA ALA A 504 8.11 -13.46 -24.13
C ALA A 504 9.53 -13.12 -24.63
N ALA A 505 10.07 -13.91 -25.54
CA ALA A 505 11.37 -13.62 -26.18
C ALA A 505 11.32 -12.31 -27.00
N LEU A 506 10.22 -12.05 -27.70
CA LEU A 506 10.01 -10.79 -28.41
C LEU A 506 9.97 -9.59 -27.44
N TYR A 507 9.21 -9.68 -26.35
CA TYR A 507 9.13 -8.59 -25.37
C TYR A 507 10.42 -8.36 -24.61
N ALA A 508 11.24 -9.38 -24.39
CA ALA A 508 12.59 -9.20 -23.84
C ALA A 508 13.44 -8.25 -24.72
N ASN A 509 13.33 -8.36 -26.06
CA ASN A 509 13.97 -7.44 -26.99
C ASN A 509 13.29 -6.06 -27.02
N MET A 510 11.97 -6.03 -26.92
CA MET A 510 11.20 -4.78 -26.94
C MET A 510 11.46 -3.89 -25.73
N ARG A 511 11.89 -4.42 -24.59
CA ARG A 511 12.27 -3.60 -23.42
C ARG A 511 13.32 -2.55 -23.77
N ALA A 512 14.34 -2.91 -24.55
CA ALA A 512 15.38 -1.97 -24.99
C ALA A 512 14.81 -0.90 -25.94
N VAL A 513 13.92 -1.29 -26.85
CA VAL A 513 13.26 -0.36 -27.78
C VAL A 513 12.36 0.62 -27.02
N TYR A 514 11.54 0.09 -26.09
CA TYR A 514 10.69 0.91 -25.24
C TYR A 514 11.50 1.92 -24.42
N SER A 515 12.56 1.46 -23.73
CA SER A 515 13.44 2.34 -22.95
C SER A 515 14.10 3.43 -23.79
N ALA A 516 14.45 3.14 -25.04
CA ALA A 516 15.00 4.14 -25.95
C ALA A 516 13.95 5.18 -26.36
N CYS A 517 12.70 4.76 -26.62
CA CYS A 517 11.58 5.65 -26.89
C CYS A 517 11.25 6.55 -25.69
N GLU A 518 11.24 5.97 -24.51
CA GLU A 518 11.03 6.68 -23.25
C GLU A 518 12.14 7.71 -22.99
N ALA A 519 13.40 7.31 -23.13
CA ALA A 519 14.53 8.20 -22.95
C ALA A 519 14.48 9.38 -23.95
N HIS A 520 14.08 9.13 -25.18
CA HIS A 520 13.89 10.20 -26.18
C HIS A 520 12.74 11.14 -25.78
N ALA A 521 11.59 10.59 -25.39
CA ALA A 521 10.42 11.39 -24.96
C ALA A 521 10.74 12.28 -23.75
N LEU A 522 11.62 11.81 -22.85
CA LEU A 522 12.12 12.55 -21.69
C LEU A 522 13.29 13.50 -22.01
N GLY A 523 13.68 13.64 -23.28
CA GLY A 523 14.82 14.48 -23.67
C GLY A 523 16.19 13.95 -23.21
N ARG A 524 16.28 12.68 -22.88
CA ARG A 524 17.50 12.00 -22.34
C ARG A 524 18.23 11.15 -23.38
N GLY A 525 17.73 11.06 -24.62
CA GLY A 525 18.30 10.21 -25.66
C GLY A 525 17.98 10.68 -27.08
N PRO A 526 18.66 10.12 -28.10
CA PRO A 526 18.38 10.43 -29.50
C PRO A 526 17.05 9.82 -29.95
N VAL A 527 16.54 10.25 -31.10
CA VAL A 527 15.38 9.63 -31.75
C VAL A 527 15.69 8.15 -31.99
N PRO A 528 14.89 7.22 -31.44
CA PRO A 528 15.16 5.79 -31.60
C PRO A 528 14.89 5.35 -33.05
N ALA A 529 15.74 4.45 -33.57
CA ALA A 529 15.47 3.77 -34.82
C ALA A 529 14.36 2.73 -34.58
N ILE A 530 13.14 3.02 -35.04
CA ILE A 530 12.01 2.08 -35.06
C ILE A 530 12.15 1.26 -36.35
N GLY A 531 12.71 0.09 -36.26
CA GLY A 531 12.81 -0.86 -37.37
C GLY A 531 12.23 -2.20 -36.93
N ASN A 532 11.85 -3.04 -37.89
CA ASN A 532 11.33 -4.38 -37.65
C ASN A 532 12.20 -5.10 -36.60
N VAL A 533 11.66 -5.28 -35.39
CA VAL A 533 12.23 -6.22 -34.42
C VAL A 533 11.95 -7.60 -35.00
N ALA A 534 12.87 -8.06 -35.90
CA ALA A 534 12.77 -9.38 -36.47
C ALA A 534 12.93 -10.38 -35.32
N VAL A 535 11.94 -11.23 -35.18
CA VAL A 535 12.12 -12.51 -34.48
C VAL A 535 13.23 -13.21 -35.22
N GLY A 536 14.39 -13.40 -34.59
CA GLY A 536 15.44 -14.27 -35.12
C GLY A 536 14.84 -15.68 -35.21
N MET A 537 14.30 -16.00 -36.39
CA MET A 537 14.12 -17.39 -36.79
C MET A 537 15.53 -17.93 -37.08
N SER A 538 16.10 -18.68 -36.17
CA SER A 538 17.18 -19.58 -36.52
C SER A 538 16.58 -20.63 -37.45
N ASP A 539 16.96 -20.57 -38.70
CA ASP A 539 16.84 -21.74 -39.58
C ASP A 539 17.70 -22.86 -38.99
N ASP A 540 17.06 -23.87 -38.40
CA ASP A 540 17.54 -25.26 -38.33
C ASP A 540 16.34 -26.21 -38.26
#